data_8d18509cb80da4a290cf1d5b2396fa89
#
_entry.id   8d18509cb80da4a290cf1d5b2396fa89
#
_cell.length_a   1.000
_cell.length_b   1.000
_cell.length_c   1.000
_cell.angle_alpha   90.00
_cell.angle_beta   90.00
_cell.angle_gamma   90.00
#
_symmetry.space_group_name_H-M   'P 1'
#
loop_
_entity.id
_entity.type
_entity.pdbx_description
1 polymer ?
#
loop_
_entity_poly.entity_id
_entity_poly.type
_entity_poly.pdbx_seq_one_letter_code
_entity_poly.pdbx_strand_id
1 'polypeptide(L)'
;MKDINKRIASLPEEKRKVLARLIARDTGARESVAAADEIRPPEHTLADEYDIVIMGGGLAGLTCSIHLRRALPQARVLVVNSTKYPAPEAAHKVGESSVEIGAHYYDTVLGFKGHLEDRQLRKMGLRFFLPYRDNRDLAKRVELGPFENHILPIPSYQIDRGRFENMLAVAAGKEGVGFVDECKVSGLTLSQNGEPHVVELTRAGEQRQVKTRWVVDASGRATAIIRRKLDLTVESEHKTNAAWLRIKLPIDVEKFSDDPEFRGRMLTGFRQYSTTHLMDRGYWTWLIRLASGSTSVGIVADPRLHPLETFNNVDRFNDWLDQHEPHVGDLIRANRHLIQDFIALKRYAHHTKQVYSTNRWALIGDAALFTDPLYSPGSDFIAMGNTLVAELITQELAGADLTDRVEFYNWLYRDFLYDTAIRIFQDQYPLMGNAQVFVAKALWDIAWYWATIGPIFFHERIADLEFMKSIKPILIHFQDLQRKMQDFFRAWDEATIDEVYCDAYVDLTKIPFLYPLVHLEMDAGYNADQLREKLADNVSLLEAVGAEMYRGAYGALPTEPMTSSGLTVSEHLERAAKRADVRGQLHRLWFVPEREAAMAEAV
;
A
#
# COMPACT_ATOMS: atom_id res chain seq x y z
N MET A 1 18.21 28.48 -10.93
CA MET A 1 16.87 29.11 -10.99
C MET A 1 16.33 29.34 -12.41
N LYS A 2 17.08 29.95 -13.36
CA LYS A 2 16.56 30.18 -14.74
C LYS A 2 16.22 28.89 -15.49
N ASP A 3 16.91 27.81 -15.27
CA ASP A 3 16.71 26.52 -15.93
C ASP A 3 15.52 25.75 -15.35
N ILE A 4 15.35 25.79 -14.03
CA ILE A 4 14.18 25.23 -13.33
C ILE A 4 12.88 25.87 -13.81
N ASN A 5 12.84 27.20 -13.94
CA ASN A 5 11.67 27.91 -14.43
C ASN A 5 11.30 27.56 -15.88
N LYS A 6 12.29 27.29 -16.73
CA LYS A 6 12.06 26.80 -18.09
C LYS A 6 11.49 25.38 -18.11
N ARG A 7 12.04 24.49 -17.27
CA ARG A 7 11.55 23.10 -17.15
C ARG A 7 10.15 23.06 -16.57
N ILE A 8 9.83 23.89 -15.58
CA ILE A 8 8.46 24.03 -15.04
C ILE A 8 7.50 24.59 -16.11
N ALA A 9 7.93 25.57 -16.88
CA ALA A 9 7.12 26.19 -17.94
C ALA A 9 6.76 25.21 -19.08
N SER A 10 7.58 24.18 -19.31
CA SER A 10 7.32 23.15 -20.33
C SER A 10 6.32 22.07 -19.88
N LEU A 11 5.95 22.03 -18.59
CA LEU A 11 4.99 21.04 -18.08
C LEU A 11 3.56 21.42 -18.47
N PRO A 12 2.65 20.42 -18.65
CA PRO A 12 1.22 20.64 -18.78
C PRO A 12 0.65 21.47 -17.62
N GLU A 13 -0.39 22.25 -17.87
CA GLU A 13 -0.94 23.21 -16.88
C GLU A 13 -1.32 22.55 -15.55
N GLU A 14 -1.97 21.37 -15.59
CA GLU A 14 -2.34 20.62 -14.39
C GLU A 14 -1.10 20.23 -13.55
N LYS A 15 -0.04 19.79 -14.21
CA LYS A 15 1.22 19.44 -13.56
C LYS A 15 1.90 20.66 -12.95
N ARG A 16 1.83 21.82 -13.63
CA ARG A 16 2.32 23.10 -13.09
C ARG A 16 1.56 23.53 -11.85
N LYS A 17 0.22 23.34 -11.83
CA LYS A 17 -0.62 23.65 -10.67
C LYS A 17 -0.26 22.79 -9.46
N VAL A 18 -0.08 21.47 -9.65
CA VAL A 18 0.35 20.55 -8.57
C VAL A 18 1.70 20.97 -8.04
N LEU A 19 2.65 21.24 -8.92
CA LEU A 19 4.01 21.68 -8.58
C LEU A 19 4.00 23.00 -7.81
N ALA A 20 3.26 24.00 -8.29
CA ALA A 20 3.12 25.28 -7.63
C ALA A 20 2.54 25.14 -6.21
N ARG A 21 1.54 24.26 -6.01
CA ARG A 21 0.97 23.96 -4.67
C ARG A 21 2.00 23.32 -3.74
N LEU A 22 2.79 22.35 -4.24
CA LEU A 22 3.83 21.71 -3.45
C LEU A 22 4.91 22.72 -3.02
N ILE A 23 5.37 23.57 -3.94
CA ILE A 23 6.37 24.60 -3.67
C ILE A 23 5.82 25.65 -2.69
N ALA A 24 4.58 26.12 -2.87
CA ALA A 24 3.96 27.10 -1.98
C ALA A 24 3.84 26.60 -0.52
N ARG A 25 3.61 25.29 -0.34
CA ARG A 25 3.58 24.68 1.00
C ARG A 25 4.95 24.62 1.65
N ASP A 26 6.00 24.43 0.89
CA ASP A 26 7.38 24.36 1.41
C ASP A 26 7.92 25.74 1.82
N THR A 27 7.44 26.81 1.18
CA THR A 27 7.92 28.19 1.40
C THR A 27 7.23 28.93 2.54
N GLY A 28 6.33 28.28 3.29
CA GLY A 28 5.98 28.79 4.62
C GLY A 28 4.65 29.48 4.82
N ALA A 29 3.60 29.11 4.10
CA ALA A 29 2.24 29.41 4.56
C ALA A 29 1.86 28.42 5.70
N ARG A 30 2.36 28.66 6.90
CA ARG A 30 1.79 28.09 8.12
C ARG A 30 0.40 28.70 8.32
N GLU A 31 -0.61 28.13 7.67
CA GLU A 31 -1.98 28.40 8.05
C GLU A 31 -2.20 27.87 9.48
N SER A 32 -2.77 28.75 10.30
CA SER A 32 -3.16 28.46 11.67
C SER A 32 -3.96 27.17 11.74
N VAL A 33 -3.59 26.30 12.67
CA VAL A 33 -4.39 25.15 13.09
C VAL A 33 -5.82 25.64 13.32
N ALA A 34 -6.80 25.09 12.63
CA ALA A 34 -8.22 25.34 12.91
C ALA A 34 -8.48 25.13 14.41
N ALA A 35 -9.34 25.97 14.98
CA ALA A 35 -9.65 25.94 16.40
C ALA A 35 -10.03 24.51 16.85
N ALA A 36 -9.63 24.13 18.06
CA ALA A 36 -9.79 22.76 18.60
C ALA A 36 -11.25 22.24 18.55
N ASP A 37 -12.23 23.13 18.48
CA ASP A 37 -13.66 22.80 18.46
C ASP A 37 -14.17 22.23 17.12
N GLU A 38 -13.47 22.50 16.00
CA GLU A 38 -13.81 21.91 14.69
C GLU A 38 -13.26 20.50 14.48
N ILE A 39 -12.45 19.99 15.42
CA ILE A 39 -11.73 18.72 15.28
C ILE A 39 -12.45 17.58 16.01
N ARG A 40 -13.46 17.86 16.82
CA ARG A 40 -14.21 16.85 17.57
C ARG A 40 -15.44 16.39 16.81
N PRO A 41 -15.68 15.07 16.73
CA PRO A 41 -16.96 14.58 16.23
C PRO A 41 -18.11 15.08 17.14
N PRO A 42 -19.33 15.26 16.58
CA PRO A 42 -20.51 15.58 17.39
C PRO A 42 -20.71 14.57 18.52
N GLU A 43 -21.15 15.05 19.68
CA GLU A 43 -21.51 14.16 20.78
C GLU A 43 -22.66 13.22 20.37
N HIS A 44 -22.51 11.94 20.73
CA HIS A 44 -23.49 10.93 20.43
C HIS A 44 -23.98 10.25 21.71
N THR A 45 -25.30 10.23 21.91
CA THR A 45 -25.94 9.48 22.98
C THR A 45 -26.22 8.06 22.50
N LEU A 46 -25.70 7.07 23.23
CA LEU A 46 -25.91 5.65 22.91
C LEU A 46 -27.38 5.28 22.95
N ALA A 47 -27.87 4.70 21.87
CA ALA A 47 -29.14 3.99 21.80
C ALA A 47 -28.94 2.50 22.16
N ASP A 48 -30.04 1.82 22.48
CA ASP A 48 -30.01 0.39 22.82
C ASP A 48 -29.85 -0.50 21.59
N GLU A 49 -30.18 0.01 20.39
CA GLU A 49 -30.14 -0.75 19.15
C GLU A 49 -29.58 0.05 17.97
N TYR A 50 -28.79 -0.64 17.13
CA TYR A 50 -28.25 -0.15 15.85
C TYR A 50 -28.40 -1.21 14.77
N ASP A 51 -28.39 -0.80 13.52
CA ASP A 51 -28.32 -1.73 12.41
C ASP A 51 -26.90 -2.28 12.25
N ILE A 52 -25.89 -1.42 12.46
CA ILE A 52 -24.48 -1.76 12.28
C ILE A 52 -23.66 -1.17 13.43
N VAL A 53 -22.87 -2.00 14.10
CA VAL A 53 -21.84 -1.56 15.06
C VAL A 53 -20.46 -1.88 14.50
N ILE A 54 -19.62 -0.85 14.39
CA ILE A 54 -18.23 -0.94 13.96
C ILE A 54 -17.33 -0.79 15.20
N MET A 55 -16.58 -1.82 15.51
CA MET A 55 -15.67 -1.86 16.65
C MET A 55 -14.27 -1.41 16.21
N GLY A 56 -13.94 -0.15 16.48
CA GLY A 56 -12.68 0.51 16.12
C GLY A 56 -12.89 1.73 15.25
N GLY A 57 -12.49 2.90 15.77
CA GLY A 57 -12.59 4.21 15.11
C GLY A 57 -11.28 4.65 14.44
N GLY A 58 -10.45 3.71 13.97
CA GLY A 58 -9.30 4.00 13.13
C GLY A 58 -9.69 4.18 11.65
N LEU A 59 -8.68 4.31 10.77
CA LEU A 59 -8.89 4.57 9.34
C LEU A 59 -9.90 3.61 8.69
N ALA A 60 -9.76 2.29 8.93
CA ALA A 60 -10.66 1.29 8.35
C ALA A 60 -12.11 1.46 8.83
N GLY A 61 -12.32 1.61 10.15
CA GLY A 61 -13.66 1.72 10.71
C GLY A 61 -14.36 3.04 10.36
N LEU A 62 -13.65 4.16 10.39
CA LEU A 62 -14.21 5.47 10.01
C LEU A 62 -14.57 5.52 8.53
N THR A 63 -13.70 5.05 7.65
CA THR A 63 -13.98 5.03 6.20
C THR A 63 -15.09 4.05 5.86
N CYS A 64 -15.15 2.88 6.52
CA CYS A 64 -16.26 1.94 6.39
C CYS A 64 -17.59 2.56 6.83
N SER A 65 -17.62 3.26 7.98
CA SER A 65 -18.84 3.88 8.51
C SER A 65 -19.42 4.93 7.57
N ILE A 66 -18.56 5.76 6.97
CA ILE A 66 -18.96 6.77 5.98
C ILE A 66 -19.46 6.10 4.71
N HIS A 67 -18.76 5.08 4.21
CA HIS A 67 -19.19 4.32 3.04
C HIS A 67 -20.58 3.70 3.24
N LEU A 68 -20.77 2.99 4.36
CA LEU A 68 -22.05 2.40 4.73
C LEU A 68 -23.16 3.43 4.87
N ARG A 69 -22.90 4.56 5.52
CA ARG A 69 -23.89 5.60 5.71
C ARG A 69 -24.36 6.21 4.39
N ARG A 70 -23.48 6.32 3.40
CA ARG A 70 -23.83 6.80 2.05
C ARG A 70 -24.57 5.75 1.23
N ALA A 71 -24.14 4.49 1.31
CA ALA A 71 -24.82 3.38 0.63
C ALA A 71 -26.20 3.10 1.24
N LEU A 72 -26.37 3.29 2.55
CA LEU A 72 -27.54 2.96 3.35
C LEU A 72 -27.98 4.17 4.21
N PRO A 73 -28.59 5.22 3.61
CA PRO A 73 -28.89 6.47 4.32
C PRO A 73 -29.87 6.32 5.50
N GLN A 74 -30.59 5.21 5.61
CA GLN A 74 -31.54 4.94 6.70
C GLN A 74 -30.94 4.09 7.83
N ALA A 75 -29.78 3.44 7.60
CA ALA A 75 -29.17 2.58 8.59
C ALA A 75 -28.59 3.38 9.77
N ARG A 76 -28.83 2.89 10.97
CA ARG A 76 -28.23 3.41 12.20
C ARG A 76 -26.86 2.77 12.39
N VAL A 77 -25.79 3.53 12.15
CA VAL A 77 -24.40 3.08 12.25
C VAL A 77 -23.78 3.66 13.50
N LEU A 78 -23.13 2.82 14.31
CA LEU A 78 -22.36 3.21 15.49
C LEU A 78 -20.89 2.82 15.29
N VAL A 79 -19.96 3.75 15.53
CA VAL A 79 -18.53 3.48 15.67
C VAL A 79 -18.13 3.60 17.13
N VAL A 80 -17.51 2.56 17.68
CA VAL A 80 -17.00 2.52 19.05
C VAL A 80 -15.48 2.56 19.04
N ASN A 81 -14.88 3.53 19.71
CA ASN A 81 -13.43 3.68 19.79
C ASN A 81 -12.92 3.71 21.23
N SER A 82 -11.87 2.95 21.52
CA SER A 82 -11.33 2.82 22.89
C SER A 82 -10.43 3.99 23.31
N THR A 83 -9.90 4.73 22.34
CA THR A 83 -9.01 5.88 22.59
C THR A 83 -9.77 7.19 22.42
N LYS A 84 -9.26 8.24 23.06
CA LYS A 84 -9.83 9.58 23.01
C LYS A 84 -9.65 10.22 21.64
N TYR A 85 -10.64 11.01 21.23
CA TYR A 85 -10.58 11.90 20.08
C TYR A 85 -10.63 13.37 20.53
N PRO A 86 -9.94 14.28 19.82
CA PRO A 86 -9.10 14.03 18.64
C PRO A 86 -7.84 13.24 19.01
N ALA A 87 -7.46 12.34 18.10
CA ALA A 87 -6.20 11.62 18.20
C ALA A 87 -5.01 12.59 18.07
N PRO A 88 -3.89 12.36 18.79
CA PRO A 88 -2.69 13.17 18.63
C PRO A 88 -2.15 13.06 17.20
N GLU A 89 -1.43 14.10 16.74
CA GLU A 89 -0.82 14.13 15.41
C GLU A 89 0.15 12.96 15.21
N ALA A 90 1.03 12.73 16.19
CA ALA A 90 1.86 11.54 16.28
C ALA A 90 1.12 10.48 17.13
N ALA A 91 0.57 9.49 16.49
CA ALA A 91 -0.36 8.54 17.12
C ALA A 91 0.12 7.08 17.06
N HIS A 92 1.41 6.83 16.95
CA HIS A 92 2.01 5.48 16.84
C HIS A 92 1.36 4.62 15.73
N LYS A 93 0.98 5.24 14.62
CA LYS A 93 0.27 4.58 13.52
C LYS A 93 1.20 4.38 12.32
N VAL A 94 1.04 3.25 11.65
CA VAL A 94 1.65 2.94 10.37
C VAL A 94 0.60 3.09 9.24
N GLY A 95 1.04 3.12 7.98
CA GLY A 95 0.15 3.34 6.82
C GLY A 95 -0.03 4.84 6.51
N GLU A 96 1.07 5.59 6.64
CA GLU A 96 1.15 7.03 6.32
C GLU A 96 1.42 7.26 4.82
N SER A 97 1.62 6.22 4.04
CA SER A 97 1.73 6.26 2.59
C SER A 97 0.59 5.47 1.96
N SER A 98 -0.19 6.07 1.08
CA SER A 98 -1.18 5.39 0.25
C SER A 98 -0.61 5.07 -1.13
N VAL A 99 -1.21 4.11 -1.81
CA VAL A 99 -1.10 3.91 -3.24
C VAL A 99 -2.46 4.12 -3.90
N GLU A 100 -2.59 3.87 -5.18
CA GLU A 100 -3.62 4.46 -6.01
C GLU A 100 -5.04 3.97 -5.68
N ILE A 101 -5.25 2.68 -5.39
CA ILE A 101 -6.58 2.16 -5.00
C ILE A 101 -7.06 2.79 -3.70
N GLY A 102 -6.22 2.81 -2.66
CA GLY A 102 -6.56 3.43 -1.38
C GLY A 102 -6.79 4.94 -1.51
N ALA A 103 -5.95 5.62 -2.29
CA ALA A 103 -6.11 7.04 -2.56
C ALA A 103 -7.40 7.36 -3.32
N HIS A 104 -7.72 6.59 -4.37
CA HIS A 104 -8.97 6.70 -5.13
C HIS A 104 -10.19 6.46 -4.23
N TYR A 105 -10.10 5.49 -3.34
CA TYR A 105 -11.17 5.24 -2.37
C TYR A 105 -11.43 6.46 -1.49
N TYR A 106 -10.39 7.09 -0.94
CA TYR A 106 -10.56 8.28 -0.09
C TYR A 106 -10.96 9.53 -0.90
N ASP A 107 -10.34 9.73 -2.06
CA ASP A 107 -10.51 10.89 -2.92
C ASP A 107 -11.89 10.89 -3.61
N THR A 108 -12.17 9.81 -4.36
CA THR A 108 -13.30 9.71 -5.29
C THR A 108 -14.49 9.01 -4.66
N VAL A 109 -14.32 7.79 -4.15
CA VAL A 109 -15.44 6.99 -3.58
C VAL A 109 -16.00 7.68 -2.32
N LEU A 110 -15.12 8.13 -1.43
CA LEU A 110 -15.50 8.86 -0.22
C LEU A 110 -15.47 10.39 -0.37
N GLY A 111 -15.12 10.95 -1.53
CA GLY A 111 -15.23 12.36 -1.84
C GLY A 111 -14.37 13.31 -1.00
N PHE A 112 -13.26 12.85 -0.42
CA PHE A 112 -12.38 13.67 0.42
C PHE A 112 -11.22 14.32 -0.33
N LYS A 113 -11.33 14.47 -1.65
CA LYS A 113 -10.32 15.09 -2.51
C LYS A 113 -9.82 16.43 -1.98
N GLY A 114 -10.74 17.31 -1.59
CA GLY A 114 -10.40 18.64 -1.06
C GLY A 114 -9.49 18.56 0.16
N HIS A 115 -9.80 17.70 1.14
CA HIS A 115 -8.95 17.52 2.32
C HIS A 115 -7.59 16.92 1.95
N LEU A 116 -7.57 15.91 1.08
CA LEU A 116 -6.31 15.26 0.69
C LEU A 116 -5.38 16.24 -0.05
N GLU A 117 -5.92 17.02 -0.98
CA GLU A 117 -5.15 18.04 -1.70
C GLU A 117 -4.72 19.21 -0.83
N ASP A 118 -5.54 19.63 0.16
CA ASP A 118 -5.28 20.81 0.96
C ASP A 118 -4.53 20.51 2.25
N ARG A 119 -4.66 19.33 2.84
CA ARG A 119 -4.16 19.01 4.19
C ARG A 119 -3.17 17.84 4.23
N GLN A 120 -3.03 17.08 3.14
CA GLN A 120 -2.07 15.99 3.02
C GLN A 120 -1.03 16.29 1.93
N LEU A 121 0.06 15.54 1.87
CA LEU A 121 1.04 15.72 0.79
C LEU A 121 0.71 14.79 -0.38
N ARG A 122 0.59 15.35 -1.58
CA ARG A 122 0.52 14.52 -2.78
C ARG A 122 1.83 13.76 -2.95
N LYS A 123 1.70 12.45 -3.08
CA LYS A 123 2.85 11.56 -3.23
C LYS A 123 3.30 11.52 -4.69
N MET A 124 4.62 11.55 -4.88
CA MET A 124 5.28 11.43 -6.18
C MET A 124 5.82 10.00 -6.35
N GLY A 125 4.95 9.01 -6.16
CA GLY A 125 5.24 7.59 -6.29
C GLY A 125 6.16 7.02 -5.22
N LEU A 126 6.62 5.80 -5.48
CA LEU A 126 7.60 5.07 -4.67
C LEU A 126 9.00 5.31 -5.24
N ARG A 127 9.96 5.48 -4.37
CA ARG A 127 11.37 5.68 -4.75
C ARG A 127 12.24 4.73 -3.97
N PHE A 128 13.13 4.02 -4.66
CA PHE A 128 14.03 3.04 -4.06
C PHE A 128 15.46 3.42 -4.34
N PHE A 129 16.29 3.33 -3.32
CA PHE A 129 17.74 3.39 -3.42
C PHE A 129 18.30 2.03 -3.06
N LEU A 130 18.79 1.32 -4.05
CA LEU A 130 19.34 -0.02 -3.90
C LEU A 130 20.81 0.06 -3.43
N PRO A 131 21.38 -0.99 -2.85
CA PRO A 131 22.65 -0.88 -2.15
C PRO A 131 23.82 -0.53 -3.08
N TYR A 132 24.79 0.17 -2.51
CA TYR A 132 26.07 0.40 -3.12
C TYR A 132 27.15 0.39 -2.02
N ARG A 133 27.97 -0.66 -1.98
CA ARG A 133 29.05 -0.85 -0.98
C ARG A 133 28.55 -0.69 0.46
N ASP A 134 29.04 0.33 1.18
CA ASP A 134 28.69 0.65 2.56
C ASP A 134 27.52 1.65 2.69
N ASN A 135 26.80 1.92 1.61
CA ASN A 135 25.66 2.83 1.52
C ASN A 135 25.94 4.31 1.91
N ARG A 136 27.22 4.69 2.03
CA ARG A 136 27.63 6.07 2.36
C ARG A 136 27.55 7.04 1.19
N ASP A 137 27.50 6.56 -0.03
CA ASP A 137 27.37 7.41 -1.22
C ASP A 137 26.00 7.19 -1.88
N LEU A 138 25.02 7.99 -1.48
CA LEU A 138 23.65 7.86 -2.01
C LEU A 138 23.61 8.10 -3.52
N ALA A 139 24.47 8.94 -4.07
CA ALA A 139 24.50 9.26 -5.49
C ALA A 139 24.92 8.06 -6.37
N LYS A 140 25.66 7.12 -5.79
CA LYS A 140 26.12 5.90 -6.44
C LYS A 140 25.13 4.73 -6.32
N ARG A 141 24.14 4.85 -5.48
CA ARG A 141 23.08 3.83 -5.37
C ARG A 141 22.21 3.86 -6.62
N VAL A 142 21.77 2.68 -7.08
CA VAL A 142 20.74 2.61 -8.12
C VAL A 142 19.48 3.26 -7.58
N GLU A 143 19.04 4.32 -8.23
CA GLU A 143 17.81 5.02 -7.92
C GLU A 143 16.70 4.57 -8.86
N LEU A 144 15.66 3.92 -8.32
CA LEU A 144 14.48 3.49 -9.04
C LEU A 144 13.29 4.35 -8.61
N GLY A 145 12.61 5.00 -9.55
CA GLY A 145 11.43 5.81 -9.20
C GLY A 145 10.82 6.54 -10.39
N PRO A 146 9.71 7.26 -10.18
CA PRO A 146 9.09 8.07 -11.22
C PRO A 146 9.89 9.34 -11.49
N PHE A 147 9.86 9.79 -12.73
CA PHE A 147 10.47 11.03 -13.18
C PHE A 147 9.56 12.26 -12.94
N GLU A 148 10.16 13.44 -13.00
CA GLU A 148 9.51 14.75 -12.87
C GLU A 148 8.32 14.97 -13.81
N ASN A 149 8.27 14.28 -14.96
CA ASN A 149 7.24 14.46 -15.98
C ASN A 149 6.05 13.50 -15.82
N HIS A 150 6.11 12.55 -14.89
CA HIS A 150 5.09 11.52 -14.71
C HIS A 150 4.36 11.69 -13.38
N ILE A 151 3.47 12.66 -13.32
CA ILE A 151 2.41 12.68 -12.31
C ILE A 151 1.39 11.64 -12.78
N LEU A 152 1.20 10.58 -11.97
CA LEU A 152 0.21 9.55 -12.24
C LEU A 152 -1.18 10.19 -12.35
N PRO A 153 -2.06 9.69 -13.25
CA PRO A 153 -3.40 10.22 -13.41
C PRO A 153 -4.22 10.06 -12.13
N ILE A 154 -4.07 8.93 -11.46
CA ILE A 154 -4.66 8.69 -10.14
C ILE A 154 -3.68 9.18 -9.08
N PRO A 155 -4.07 10.14 -8.23
CA PRO A 155 -3.20 10.64 -7.19
C PRO A 155 -2.99 9.60 -6.09
N SER A 156 -1.81 9.61 -5.47
CA SER A 156 -1.57 8.98 -4.18
C SER A 156 -1.04 10.03 -3.18
N TYR A 157 -1.09 9.72 -1.87
CA TYR A 157 -0.82 10.72 -0.83
C TYR A 157 0.06 10.14 0.27
N GLN A 158 0.90 11.01 0.84
CA GLN A 158 1.52 10.80 2.14
C GLN A 158 0.57 11.39 3.20
N ILE A 159 -0.01 10.51 4.01
CA ILE A 159 -1.15 10.82 4.88
C ILE A 159 -0.69 10.98 6.32
N ASP A 160 -0.88 12.17 6.88
CA ASP A 160 -0.78 12.38 8.31
C ASP A 160 -2.00 11.78 9.00
N ARG A 161 -1.82 10.57 9.54
CA ARG A 161 -2.91 9.71 10.04
C ARG A 161 -3.71 10.35 11.15
N GLY A 162 -3.05 11.05 12.07
CA GLY A 162 -3.76 11.75 13.16
C GLY A 162 -4.70 12.82 12.62
N ARG A 163 -4.23 13.63 11.67
CA ARG A 163 -5.05 14.68 11.04
C ARG A 163 -6.19 14.12 10.20
N PHE A 164 -5.90 13.08 9.41
CA PHE A 164 -6.90 12.49 8.52
C PHE A 164 -8.01 11.76 9.30
N GLU A 165 -7.64 10.96 10.30
CA GLU A 165 -8.63 10.24 11.12
C GLU A 165 -9.49 11.19 11.94
N ASN A 166 -8.94 12.29 12.47
CA ASN A 166 -9.72 13.32 13.14
C ASN A 166 -10.76 13.95 12.20
N MET A 167 -10.36 14.29 10.98
CA MET A 167 -11.29 14.80 9.97
C MET A 167 -12.38 13.77 9.64
N LEU A 168 -12.01 12.50 9.45
CA LEU A 168 -12.96 11.43 9.16
C LEU A 168 -13.99 11.22 10.28
N ALA A 169 -13.56 11.30 11.55
CA ALA A 169 -14.47 11.18 12.69
C ALA A 169 -15.51 12.32 12.72
N VAL A 170 -15.08 13.54 12.43
CA VAL A 170 -16.00 14.69 12.29
C VAL A 170 -16.93 14.52 11.11
N ALA A 171 -16.42 14.09 9.95
CA ALA A 171 -17.23 13.85 8.75
C ALA A 171 -18.28 12.75 8.99
N ALA A 172 -17.88 11.63 9.59
CA ALA A 172 -18.78 10.55 9.96
C ALA A 172 -19.94 11.04 10.85
N GLY A 173 -19.63 11.80 11.90
CA GLY A 173 -20.63 12.38 12.77
C GLY A 173 -21.57 13.37 12.07
N LYS A 174 -21.05 14.23 11.18
CA LYS A 174 -21.86 15.16 10.36
C LYS A 174 -22.79 14.41 9.39
N GLU A 175 -22.41 13.23 8.94
CA GLU A 175 -23.25 12.37 8.09
C GLU A 175 -24.23 11.50 8.92
N GLY A 176 -24.27 11.65 10.25
CA GLY A 176 -25.22 10.97 11.13
C GLY A 176 -24.74 9.60 11.62
N VAL A 177 -23.45 9.29 11.50
CA VAL A 177 -22.84 8.13 12.17
C VAL A 177 -22.71 8.44 13.65
N GLY A 178 -23.19 7.56 14.54
CA GLY A 178 -22.90 7.61 15.96
C GLY A 178 -21.42 7.32 16.19
N PHE A 179 -20.70 8.24 16.85
CA PHE A 179 -19.30 8.03 17.20
C PHE A 179 -19.10 8.20 18.70
N VAL A 180 -18.51 7.17 19.34
CA VAL A 180 -18.26 7.17 20.78
C VAL A 180 -16.80 6.81 21.04
N ASP A 181 -16.07 7.76 21.59
CA ASP A 181 -14.68 7.59 22.00
C ASP A 181 -14.56 7.23 23.50
N GLU A 182 -13.33 6.90 23.95
CA GLU A 182 -13.04 6.44 25.32
C GLU A 182 -14.00 5.31 25.77
N CYS A 183 -14.48 4.53 24.80
CA CYS A 183 -15.46 3.46 24.97
C CYS A 183 -14.86 2.13 24.54
N LYS A 184 -14.72 1.20 25.47
CA LYS A 184 -14.18 -0.15 25.21
C LYS A 184 -15.28 -1.14 24.93
N VAL A 185 -15.09 -1.98 23.95
CA VAL A 185 -15.86 -3.22 23.79
C VAL A 185 -15.35 -4.19 24.84
N SER A 186 -16.15 -4.44 25.87
CA SER A 186 -15.82 -5.33 27.00
C SER A 186 -16.34 -6.76 26.79
N GLY A 187 -17.33 -6.95 25.92
CA GLY A 187 -17.87 -8.25 25.56
C GLY A 187 -18.57 -8.21 24.20
N LEU A 188 -18.69 -9.37 23.59
CA LEU A 188 -19.40 -9.55 22.33
C LEU A 188 -20.10 -10.91 22.33
N THR A 189 -21.40 -10.93 22.08
CA THR A 189 -22.16 -12.14 21.79
C THR A 189 -22.55 -12.14 20.33
N LEU A 190 -21.96 -13.07 19.57
CA LEU A 190 -22.35 -13.31 18.19
C LEU A 190 -23.52 -14.27 18.16
N SER A 191 -24.66 -13.79 17.69
CA SER A 191 -25.89 -14.57 17.57
C SER A 191 -25.91 -15.31 16.24
N GLN A 192 -26.66 -16.42 16.24
CA GLN A 192 -26.97 -17.24 15.07
C GLN A 192 -28.46 -17.12 14.73
N ASN A 193 -28.85 -17.66 13.59
CA ASN A 193 -30.26 -17.78 13.21
C ASN A 193 -31.05 -16.45 13.11
N GLY A 194 -30.37 -15.37 12.72
CA GLY A 194 -31.06 -14.10 12.47
C GLY A 194 -31.27 -13.20 13.69
N GLU A 195 -30.99 -13.68 14.89
CA GLU A 195 -31.07 -12.86 16.12
C GLU A 195 -30.04 -11.73 16.12
N PRO A 196 -30.33 -10.59 16.78
CA PRO A 196 -29.34 -9.52 16.94
C PRO A 196 -28.09 -9.96 17.71
N HIS A 197 -26.94 -9.47 17.32
CA HIS A 197 -25.73 -9.56 18.14
C HIS A 197 -25.84 -8.62 19.34
N VAL A 198 -25.08 -8.89 20.41
CA VAL A 198 -24.99 -8.04 21.59
C VAL A 198 -23.54 -7.60 21.78
N VAL A 199 -23.32 -6.29 21.79
CA VAL A 199 -22.03 -5.67 22.06
C VAL A 199 -22.07 -5.04 23.45
N GLU A 200 -21.18 -5.47 24.34
CA GLU A 200 -21.03 -4.91 25.67
C GLU A 200 -19.99 -3.80 25.64
N LEU A 201 -20.38 -2.63 26.12
CA LEU A 201 -19.60 -1.42 26.09
C LEU A 201 -19.29 -0.97 27.50
N THR A 202 -18.06 -0.49 27.74
CA THR A 202 -17.67 0.15 28.99
C THR A 202 -17.13 1.54 28.69
N ARG A 203 -17.79 2.60 29.22
CA ARG A 203 -17.37 4.00 29.09
C ARG A 203 -17.41 4.67 30.45
N ALA A 204 -16.33 5.30 30.87
CA ALA A 204 -16.23 5.99 32.18
C ALA A 204 -16.66 5.11 33.39
N GLY A 205 -16.47 3.80 33.32
CA GLY A 205 -16.87 2.85 34.37
C GLY A 205 -18.32 2.33 34.25
N GLU A 206 -19.15 2.95 33.42
CA GLU A 206 -20.51 2.48 33.15
C GLU A 206 -20.49 1.37 32.08
N GLN A 207 -21.28 0.34 32.32
CA GLN A 207 -21.52 -0.76 31.39
C GLN A 207 -22.85 -0.58 30.67
N ARG A 208 -22.87 -0.79 29.35
CA ARG A 208 -24.07 -0.82 28.53
C ARG A 208 -24.02 -1.97 27.55
N GLN A 209 -25.18 -2.51 27.22
CA GLN A 209 -25.36 -3.48 26.14
C GLN A 209 -26.06 -2.79 24.97
N VAL A 210 -25.56 -3.03 23.78
CA VAL A 210 -26.12 -2.54 22.52
C VAL A 210 -26.43 -3.74 21.63
N LYS A 211 -27.68 -3.83 21.16
CA LYS A 211 -28.07 -4.83 20.16
C LYS A 211 -27.78 -4.32 18.77
N THR A 212 -27.36 -5.20 17.88
CA THR A 212 -27.07 -4.82 16.50
C THR A 212 -27.32 -5.97 15.52
N ARG A 213 -27.75 -5.64 14.32
CA ARG A 213 -27.92 -6.61 13.24
C ARG A 213 -26.57 -7.05 12.66
N TRP A 214 -25.63 -6.11 12.43
CA TRP A 214 -24.29 -6.37 11.92
C TRP A 214 -23.21 -5.91 12.89
N VAL A 215 -22.15 -6.69 12.96
CA VAL A 215 -20.92 -6.31 13.67
C VAL A 215 -19.74 -6.31 12.71
N VAL A 216 -19.02 -5.19 12.62
CA VAL A 216 -17.81 -5.05 11.84
C VAL A 216 -16.62 -4.83 12.77
N ASP A 217 -15.66 -5.75 12.75
CA ASP A 217 -14.44 -5.64 13.56
C ASP A 217 -13.36 -4.87 12.77
N ALA A 218 -13.14 -3.63 13.18
CA ALA A 218 -12.10 -2.72 12.72
C ALA A 218 -11.12 -2.38 13.84
N SER A 219 -11.03 -3.21 14.89
CA SER A 219 -10.30 -2.93 16.13
C SER A 219 -8.78 -3.05 15.99
N GLY A 220 -8.30 -3.30 14.78
CA GLY A 220 -6.88 -3.39 14.45
C GLY A 220 -6.23 -4.70 14.91
N ARG A 221 -4.95 -4.83 14.59
CA ARG A 221 -4.18 -6.06 14.78
C ARG A 221 -4.15 -6.56 16.23
N ALA A 222 -3.90 -5.63 17.16
CA ALA A 222 -3.66 -5.98 18.56
C ALA A 222 -4.92 -6.44 19.29
N THR A 223 -6.08 -5.91 18.93
CA THR A 223 -7.35 -6.22 19.59
C THR A 223 -8.08 -7.35 18.86
N ALA A 224 -8.40 -7.19 17.58
CA ALA A 224 -9.00 -8.20 16.69
C ALA A 224 -10.07 -9.06 17.40
N ILE A 225 -11.15 -8.41 17.86
CA ILE A 225 -12.13 -8.96 18.82
C ILE A 225 -12.77 -10.24 18.30
N ILE A 226 -13.33 -10.20 17.08
CA ILE A 226 -14.00 -11.37 16.46
C ILE A 226 -12.97 -12.45 16.14
N ARG A 227 -11.84 -12.07 15.53
CA ARG A 227 -10.80 -13.02 15.14
C ARG A 227 -10.29 -13.83 16.32
N ARG A 228 -10.09 -13.19 17.49
CA ARG A 228 -9.68 -13.87 18.72
C ARG A 228 -10.80 -14.70 19.33
N LYS A 229 -12.01 -14.14 19.38
CA LYS A 229 -13.18 -14.84 19.96
C LYS A 229 -13.48 -16.14 19.23
N LEU A 230 -13.33 -16.19 17.92
CA LEU A 230 -13.63 -17.35 17.08
C LEU A 230 -12.39 -18.19 16.73
N ASP A 231 -11.23 -17.89 17.31
CA ASP A 231 -9.97 -18.57 17.01
C ASP A 231 -9.66 -18.64 15.50
N LEU A 232 -9.80 -17.50 14.82
CA LEU A 232 -9.61 -17.40 13.37
C LEU A 232 -8.18 -17.02 12.99
N THR A 233 -7.30 -16.71 13.94
CA THR A 233 -5.95 -16.23 13.65
C THR A 233 -5.13 -17.29 12.93
N VAL A 234 -4.47 -16.90 11.86
CA VAL A 234 -3.44 -17.69 11.17
C VAL A 234 -2.14 -16.89 11.20
N GLU A 235 -1.08 -17.50 11.67
CA GLU A 235 0.26 -16.91 11.61
C GLU A 235 0.73 -16.88 10.15
N SER A 236 1.37 -15.78 9.76
CA SER A 236 1.99 -15.67 8.45
C SER A 236 3.36 -16.36 8.45
N GLU A 237 3.71 -17.00 7.35
CA GLU A 237 5.08 -17.47 7.12
C GLU A 237 6.06 -16.31 6.87
N HIS A 238 5.56 -15.14 6.49
CA HIS A 238 6.34 -13.93 6.37
C HIS A 238 6.64 -13.36 7.77
N LYS A 239 7.84 -13.60 8.28
CA LYS A 239 8.24 -13.32 9.68
C LYS A 239 9.18 -12.13 9.78
N THR A 240 8.78 -10.98 9.32
CA THR A 240 9.55 -9.75 9.44
C THR A 240 9.25 -8.98 10.71
N ASN A 241 10.19 -8.15 11.13
CA ASN A 241 10.07 -7.23 12.25
C ASN A 241 10.13 -5.78 11.73
N ALA A 242 9.52 -4.88 12.45
CA ALA A 242 9.57 -3.45 12.13
C ALA A 242 9.78 -2.61 13.38
N ALA A 243 10.49 -1.50 13.23
CA ALA A 243 10.47 -0.41 14.19
C ALA A 243 10.44 0.91 13.45
N TRP A 244 9.75 1.89 14.01
CA TRP A 244 9.68 3.22 13.41
C TRP A 244 9.52 4.31 14.44
N LEU A 245 9.88 5.50 14.03
CA LEU A 245 9.70 6.74 14.77
C LEU A 245 9.12 7.83 13.87
N ARG A 246 8.53 8.81 14.49
CA ARG A 246 8.16 10.06 13.87
C ARG A 246 9.03 11.17 14.43
N ILE A 247 9.64 11.96 13.55
CA ILE A 247 10.50 13.09 13.93
C ILE A 247 9.95 14.39 13.36
N LYS A 248 9.94 15.46 14.14
CA LYS A 248 9.48 16.81 13.74
C LYS A 248 10.54 17.52 12.90
N LEU A 249 10.92 16.89 11.81
CA LEU A 249 11.95 17.33 10.87
C LEU A 249 11.55 16.93 9.45
N PRO A 250 11.50 17.85 8.48
CA PRO A 250 11.32 17.49 7.08
C PRO A 250 12.63 16.94 6.52
N ILE A 251 12.70 15.64 6.29
CA ILE A 251 13.87 14.98 5.70
C ILE A 251 13.75 15.04 4.18
N ASP A 252 14.82 15.50 3.55
CA ASP A 252 14.98 15.57 2.09
C ASP A 252 16.27 14.82 1.70
N VAL A 253 16.09 13.67 1.07
CA VAL A 253 17.22 12.80 0.66
C VAL A 253 18.13 13.44 -0.38
N GLU A 254 17.68 14.47 -1.09
CA GLU A 254 18.52 15.22 -2.03
C GLU A 254 19.69 15.92 -1.33
N LYS A 255 19.54 16.21 -0.03
CA LYS A 255 20.59 16.83 0.79
C LYS A 255 21.65 15.84 1.26
N PHE A 256 21.49 14.56 1.01
CA PHE A 256 22.48 13.54 1.36
C PHE A 256 23.65 13.44 0.37
N SER A 257 23.58 14.17 -0.76
CA SER A 257 24.67 14.25 -1.71
C SER A 257 24.78 15.64 -2.33
N ASP A 258 26.02 16.09 -2.54
CA ASP A 258 26.35 17.32 -3.29
C ASP A 258 26.65 17.05 -4.76
N ASP A 259 26.58 15.80 -5.21
CA ASP A 259 26.84 15.40 -6.58
C ASP A 259 25.89 16.11 -7.56
N PRO A 260 26.42 16.90 -8.53
CA PRO A 260 25.58 17.62 -9.48
C PRO A 260 24.77 16.72 -10.42
N GLU A 261 25.30 15.55 -10.76
CA GLU A 261 24.61 14.58 -11.61
C GLU A 261 23.41 13.99 -10.88
N PHE A 262 23.59 13.54 -9.63
CA PHE A 262 22.51 13.08 -8.76
C PHE A 262 21.41 14.13 -8.62
N ARG A 263 21.77 15.38 -8.34
CA ARG A 263 20.82 16.49 -8.23
C ARG A 263 20.16 16.83 -9.57
N GLY A 264 20.87 16.67 -10.67
CA GLY A 264 20.38 16.93 -12.03
C GLY A 264 19.42 15.89 -12.58
N ARG A 265 19.35 14.68 -11.99
CA ARG A 265 18.43 13.60 -12.42
C ARG A 265 16.96 13.98 -12.25
N MET A 266 16.64 14.86 -11.30
CA MET A 266 15.29 15.30 -10.99
C MET A 266 15.18 16.82 -10.86
N LEU A 267 13.93 17.33 -10.79
CA LEU A 267 13.69 18.68 -10.30
C LEU A 267 14.08 18.77 -8.83
N THR A 268 14.84 19.78 -8.47
CA THR A 268 15.33 20.03 -7.11
C THR A 268 14.16 20.05 -6.10
N GLY A 269 14.30 19.29 -5.04
CA GLY A 269 13.32 19.19 -3.97
C GLY A 269 12.16 18.25 -4.23
N PHE A 270 12.14 17.50 -5.34
CA PHE A 270 11.03 16.58 -5.66
C PHE A 270 11.13 15.23 -4.98
N ARG A 271 12.35 14.73 -4.71
CA ARG A 271 12.53 13.43 -4.06
C ARG A 271 11.82 13.30 -2.72
N GLN A 272 11.75 14.38 -1.96
CA GLN A 272 11.09 14.41 -0.64
C GLN A 272 9.57 14.13 -0.69
N TYR A 273 8.93 14.25 -1.84
CA TYR A 273 7.51 13.93 -2.01
C TYR A 273 7.25 12.49 -2.45
N SER A 274 8.28 11.71 -2.74
CA SER A 274 8.17 10.26 -2.90
C SER A 274 8.21 9.57 -1.53
N THR A 275 7.54 8.43 -1.39
CA THR A 275 7.89 7.52 -0.29
C THR A 275 9.22 6.90 -0.64
N THR A 276 10.26 7.30 0.09
CA THR A 276 11.63 6.84 -0.17
C THR A 276 11.92 5.57 0.60
N HIS A 277 12.51 4.60 -0.09
CA HIS A 277 12.99 3.34 0.47
C HIS A 277 14.50 3.26 0.28
N LEU A 278 15.24 3.06 1.36
CA LEU A 278 16.66 2.74 1.32
C LEU A 278 16.79 1.24 1.62
N MET A 279 17.43 0.48 0.76
CA MET A 279 17.35 -0.98 0.77
C MET A 279 18.73 -1.59 0.74
N ASP A 280 18.84 -2.74 1.41
CA ASP A 280 19.98 -3.63 1.29
C ASP A 280 19.57 -5.06 1.71
N ARG A 281 20.49 -6.01 1.66
CA ARG A 281 20.24 -7.41 1.96
C ARG A 281 19.56 -7.61 3.30
N GLY A 282 18.33 -8.07 3.25
CA GLY A 282 17.53 -8.43 4.43
C GLY A 282 16.79 -7.28 5.09
N TYR A 283 16.83 -6.06 4.55
CA TYR A 283 16.10 -4.94 5.11
C TYR A 283 15.70 -3.89 4.08
N TRP A 284 14.77 -3.06 4.48
CA TRP A 284 14.51 -1.76 3.87
C TRP A 284 14.09 -0.76 4.95
N THR A 285 14.40 0.51 4.70
CA THR A 285 13.96 1.62 5.54
C THR A 285 13.07 2.55 4.75
N TRP A 286 12.11 3.22 5.42
CA TRP A 286 11.30 4.24 4.78
C TRP A 286 11.56 5.63 5.31
N LEU A 287 11.41 6.62 4.43
CA LEU A 287 11.30 8.02 4.74
C LEU A 287 10.00 8.54 4.12
N ILE A 288 9.02 8.90 4.97
CA ILE A 288 7.71 9.41 4.55
C ILE A 288 7.53 10.79 5.13
N ARG A 289 7.65 11.80 4.28
CA ARG A 289 7.40 13.19 4.68
C ARG A 289 5.90 13.41 4.87
N LEU A 290 5.52 14.16 5.91
CA LEU A 290 4.12 14.43 6.26
C LEU A 290 3.81 15.92 6.17
N ALA A 291 2.53 16.25 5.93
CA ALA A 291 2.05 17.63 5.82
C ALA A 291 2.24 18.45 7.09
N SER A 292 2.37 17.81 8.24
CA SER A 292 2.72 18.42 9.52
C SER A 292 4.14 18.96 9.59
N GLY A 293 5.00 18.71 8.60
CA GLY A 293 6.43 19.01 8.65
C GLY A 293 7.24 17.98 9.43
N SER A 294 6.63 16.85 9.77
CA SER A 294 7.31 15.69 10.33
C SER A 294 7.74 14.72 9.22
N THR A 295 8.64 13.80 9.55
CA THR A 295 8.95 12.63 8.72
C THR A 295 8.77 11.37 9.56
N SER A 296 8.10 10.38 9.00
CA SER A 296 8.07 9.02 9.52
C SER A 296 9.29 8.29 8.99
N VAL A 297 10.03 7.64 9.87
CA VAL A 297 11.24 6.88 9.55
C VAL A 297 11.12 5.49 10.16
N GLY A 298 11.26 4.45 9.36
CA GLY A 298 11.13 3.10 9.87
C GLY A 298 12.09 2.11 9.22
N ILE A 299 12.36 1.05 9.96
CA ILE A 299 13.16 -0.11 9.56
C ILE A 299 12.22 -1.30 9.51
N VAL A 300 12.28 -2.05 8.42
CA VAL A 300 11.65 -3.37 8.31
C VAL A 300 12.71 -4.37 7.89
N ALA A 301 12.79 -5.48 8.61
CA ALA A 301 13.91 -6.39 8.42
C ALA A 301 13.56 -7.85 8.65
N ASP A 302 14.26 -8.71 7.91
CA ASP A 302 14.28 -10.16 8.12
C ASP A 302 15.02 -10.48 9.42
N PRO A 303 14.39 -11.09 10.43
CA PRO A 303 15.00 -11.39 11.70
C PRO A 303 16.17 -12.37 11.63
N ARG A 304 16.32 -13.10 10.53
CA ARG A 304 17.46 -14.02 10.29
C ARG A 304 18.76 -13.25 10.02
N LEU A 305 18.65 -12.05 9.42
CA LEU A 305 19.78 -11.18 9.04
C LEU A 305 19.91 -9.99 9.99
N HIS A 306 18.78 -9.41 10.41
CA HIS A 306 18.73 -8.25 11.29
C HIS A 306 17.75 -8.53 12.45
N PRO A 307 18.24 -9.07 13.58
CA PRO A 307 17.41 -9.35 14.75
C PRO A 307 16.74 -8.08 15.30
N LEU A 308 15.46 -8.17 15.72
CA LEU A 308 14.71 -7.03 16.25
C LEU A 308 15.43 -6.33 17.42
N GLU A 309 16.14 -7.10 18.22
CA GLU A 309 16.89 -6.64 19.39
C GLU A 309 17.98 -5.61 19.02
N THR A 310 18.38 -5.53 17.75
CA THR A 310 19.38 -4.57 17.25
C THR A 310 18.80 -3.20 16.96
N PHE A 311 17.45 -3.06 16.87
CA PHE A 311 16.77 -1.78 16.54
C PHE A 311 15.43 -1.57 17.29
N ASN A 312 15.19 -2.23 18.41
CA ASN A 312 13.90 -2.23 19.12
C ASN A 312 13.68 -1.08 20.12
N ASN A 313 14.59 -0.16 20.21
CA ASN A 313 14.46 1.11 20.94
C ASN A 313 15.20 2.23 20.23
N VAL A 314 14.98 3.48 20.64
CA VAL A 314 15.52 4.66 19.93
C VAL A 314 17.04 4.66 19.82
N ASP A 315 17.78 4.22 20.86
CA ASP A 315 19.23 4.19 20.83
C ASP A 315 19.72 3.15 19.83
N ARG A 316 19.24 1.91 19.95
CA ARG A 316 19.59 0.82 19.04
C ARG A 316 19.13 1.07 17.61
N PHE A 317 17.96 1.68 17.45
CA PHE A 317 17.45 2.08 16.13
C PHE A 317 18.42 3.03 15.44
N ASN A 318 18.94 4.03 16.18
CA ASN A 318 19.92 4.94 15.63
C ASN A 318 21.29 4.27 15.38
N ASP A 319 21.75 3.44 16.31
CA ASP A 319 23.01 2.68 16.14
C ASP A 319 22.96 1.74 14.92
N TRP A 320 21.79 1.14 14.67
CA TRP A 320 21.56 0.32 13.49
C TRP A 320 21.58 1.15 12.20
N LEU A 321 20.96 2.33 12.20
CA LEU A 321 20.99 3.26 11.06
C LEU A 321 22.40 3.77 10.77
N ASP A 322 23.20 4.06 11.80
CA ASP A 322 24.60 4.48 11.62
C ASP A 322 25.43 3.43 10.88
N GLN A 323 25.11 2.14 11.07
CA GLN A 323 25.79 1.03 10.42
C GLN A 323 25.32 0.80 9.00
N HIS A 324 24.02 0.92 8.74
CA HIS A 324 23.39 0.48 7.50
C HIS A 324 22.94 1.64 6.59
N GLU A 325 22.45 2.75 7.17
CA GLU A 325 21.98 3.94 6.45
C GLU A 325 22.49 5.21 7.13
N PRO A 326 23.82 5.45 7.08
CA PRO A 326 24.51 6.42 7.93
C PRO A 326 24.02 7.86 7.79
N HIS A 327 23.60 8.30 6.60
CA HIS A 327 23.02 9.64 6.43
C HIS A 327 21.75 9.86 7.26
N VAL A 328 20.92 8.83 7.38
CA VAL A 328 19.70 8.89 8.19
C VAL A 328 20.05 8.82 9.66
N GLY A 329 20.98 7.96 10.05
CA GLY A 329 21.48 7.83 11.41
C GLY A 329 22.06 9.14 11.95
N ASP A 330 22.97 9.77 11.22
CA ASP A 330 23.59 11.07 11.56
C ASP A 330 22.52 12.15 11.75
N LEU A 331 21.52 12.20 10.84
CA LEU A 331 20.48 13.20 10.87
C LEU A 331 19.55 13.04 12.10
N ILE A 332 19.13 11.80 12.40
CA ILE A 332 18.28 11.50 13.57
C ILE A 332 19.05 11.76 14.86
N ARG A 333 20.32 11.36 14.95
CA ARG A 333 21.16 11.58 16.12
C ARG A 333 21.31 13.07 16.43
N ALA A 334 21.58 13.88 15.41
CA ALA A 334 21.71 15.34 15.56
C ALA A 334 20.40 16.03 15.98
N ASN A 335 19.26 15.42 15.68
CA ASN A 335 17.92 15.99 15.93
C ASN A 335 17.06 15.14 16.88
N ARG A 336 17.67 14.33 17.74
CA ARG A 336 17.00 13.38 18.62
C ARG A 336 15.89 14.01 19.49
N HIS A 337 16.06 15.24 19.89
CA HIS A 337 15.10 16.00 20.70
C HIS A 337 13.78 16.29 19.96
N LEU A 338 13.73 16.10 18.65
CA LEU A 338 12.55 16.27 17.79
C LEU A 338 11.75 14.97 17.58
N ILE A 339 12.20 13.85 18.14
CA ILE A 339 11.46 12.57 18.06
C ILE A 339 10.14 12.72 18.83
N GLN A 340 9.05 12.36 18.17
CA GLN A 340 7.68 12.50 18.71
C GLN A 340 7.16 11.18 19.28
N ASP A 341 7.46 10.06 18.64
CA ASP A 341 7.07 8.73 19.08
C ASP A 341 8.06 7.67 18.59
N PHE A 342 7.93 6.46 19.12
CA PHE A 342 8.68 5.27 18.69
C PHE A 342 7.87 4.01 18.99
N ILE A 343 7.88 3.06 18.06
CA ILE A 343 7.28 1.75 18.27
C ILE A 343 8.08 0.66 17.55
N ALA A 344 8.09 -0.54 18.14
CA ALA A 344 8.66 -1.74 17.54
C ALA A 344 7.64 -2.88 17.53
N LEU A 345 7.56 -3.60 16.43
CA LEU A 345 6.65 -4.72 16.23
C LEU A 345 7.42 -5.97 15.81
N LYS A 346 7.14 -7.06 16.48
CA LYS A 346 7.68 -8.37 16.16
C LYS A 346 6.67 -9.19 15.36
N ARG A 347 7.09 -9.76 14.23
CA ARG A 347 6.29 -10.69 13.41
C ARG A 347 4.88 -10.13 13.18
N TYR A 348 4.81 -8.99 12.52
CA TYR A 348 3.56 -8.22 12.42
C TYR A 348 2.58 -8.78 11.37
N ALA A 349 3.06 -9.51 10.36
CA ALA A 349 2.19 -10.08 9.33
C ALA A 349 1.31 -11.19 9.89
N HIS A 350 0.06 -11.21 9.48
CA HIS A 350 -0.93 -12.21 9.90
C HIS A 350 -2.11 -12.21 8.95
N HIS A 351 -2.89 -13.31 8.99
CA HIS A 351 -4.18 -13.38 8.31
C HIS A 351 -5.21 -14.16 9.14
N THR A 352 -6.36 -14.46 8.56
CA THR A 352 -7.49 -15.08 9.24
C THR A 352 -8.07 -16.25 8.43
N LYS A 353 -8.65 -17.24 9.12
CA LYS A 353 -9.37 -18.36 8.49
C LYS A 353 -10.64 -17.90 7.76
N GLN A 354 -11.24 -16.79 8.19
CA GLN A 354 -12.49 -16.26 7.66
C GLN A 354 -12.54 -14.75 7.87
N VAL A 355 -13.03 -14.00 6.88
CA VAL A 355 -13.19 -12.54 6.91
C VAL A 355 -14.64 -12.12 6.99
N TYR A 356 -15.51 -12.80 6.27
CA TYR A 356 -16.95 -12.51 6.14
C TYR A 356 -17.80 -13.70 6.55
N SER A 357 -18.98 -13.44 7.12
CA SER A 357 -19.88 -14.50 7.59
C SER A 357 -21.34 -14.23 7.21
N THR A 358 -22.06 -15.29 6.86
CA THR A 358 -23.52 -15.27 6.73
C THR A 358 -24.22 -14.95 8.04
N ASN A 359 -23.54 -15.10 9.18
CA ASN A 359 -24.01 -14.68 10.50
C ASN A 359 -23.80 -13.18 10.77
N ARG A 360 -23.68 -12.35 9.73
CA ARG A 360 -23.68 -10.88 9.79
C ARG A 360 -22.55 -10.29 10.66
N TRP A 361 -21.37 -10.82 10.50
CA TRP A 361 -20.15 -10.21 11.01
C TRP A 361 -19.06 -10.15 9.92
N ALA A 362 -18.19 -9.18 10.02
CA ALA A 362 -17.05 -9.00 9.12
C ALA A 362 -15.82 -8.50 9.86
N LEU A 363 -14.64 -8.79 9.30
CA LEU A 363 -13.35 -8.23 9.71
C LEU A 363 -12.87 -7.27 8.62
N ILE A 364 -12.31 -6.10 9.00
CA ILE A 364 -11.73 -5.14 8.05
C ILE A 364 -10.37 -4.59 8.54
N GLY A 365 -9.55 -4.13 7.59
CA GLY A 365 -8.21 -3.62 7.88
C GLY A 365 -7.36 -4.63 8.66
N ASP A 366 -6.55 -4.12 9.58
CA ASP A 366 -5.62 -4.97 10.36
C ASP A 366 -6.31 -5.92 11.34
N ALA A 367 -7.62 -5.80 11.58
CA ALA A 367 -8.37 -6.82 12.31
C ALA A 367 -8.52 -8.10 11.47
N ALA A 368 -8.58 -8.00 10.15
CA ALA A 368 -8.64 -9.12 9.22
C ALA A 368 -7.26 -9.69 8.92
N LEU A 369 -6.41 -8.89 8.31
CA LEU A 369 -5.10 -9.31 7.82
C LEU A 369 -4.13 -8.12 7.74
N PHE A 370 -2.84 -8.45 7.77
CA PHE A 370 -1.77 -7.50 7.52
C PHE A 370 -0.63 -8.21 6.78
N THR A 371 -0.13 -7.60 5.71
CA THR A 371 0.97 -8.12 4.89
C THR A 371 2.30 -7.47 5.30
N ASP A 372 2.96 -6.83 4.37
CA ASP A 372 4.19 -6.05 4.54
C ASP A 372 3.91 -4.60 4.11
N PRO A 373 4.48 -3.58 4.77
CA PRO A 373 4.28 -2.19 4.36
C PRO A 373 5.05 -1.76 3.12
N LEU A 374 5.97 -2.59 2.57
CA LEU A 374 6.61 -2.31 1.28
C LEU A 374 5.54 -2.17 0.19
N TYR A 375 5.67 -1.19 -0.67
CA TYR A 375 4.67 -0.77 -1.67
C TYR A 375 3.38 -0.16 -1.10
N SER A 376 3.23 -0.03 0.25
CA SER A 376 2.09 0.64 0.90
C SER A 376 0.70 0.03 0.66
N PRO A 377 0.49 -1.31 0.66
CA PRO A 377 -0.78 -1.93 0.27
C PRO A 377 -1.90 -1.81 1.32
N GLY A 378 -1.60 -1.37 2.54
CA GLY A 378 -2.56 -1.37 3.65
C GLY A 378 -3.84 -0.57 3.36
N SER A 379 -3.72 0.59 2.70
CA SER A 379 -4.88 1.40 2.28
C SER A 379 -5.74 0.72 1.23
N ASP A 380 -5.13 -0.06 0.33
CA ASP A 380 -5.82 -0.79 -0.72
C ASP A 380 -6.66 -1.92 -0.13
N PHE A 381 -6.10 -2.66 0.83
CA PHE A 381 -6.85 -3.68 1.57
C PHE A 381 -8.04 -3.08 2.34
N ILE A 382 -7.88 -1.89 2.93
CA ILE A 382 -9.00 -1.17 3.55
C ILE A 382 -10.06 -0.81 2.51
N ALA A 383 -9.68 -0.26 1.38
CA ALA A 383 -10.59 0.15 0.31
C ALA A 383 -11.41 -1.04 -0.21
N MET A 384 -10.72 -2.12 -0.59
CA MET A 384 -11.36 -3.35 -1.08
C MET A 384 -12.23 -4.00 -0.02
N GLY A 385 -11.72 -4.17 1.21
CA GLY A 385 -12.47 -4.78 2.30
C GLY A 385 -13.74 -4.01 2.67
N ASN A 386 -13.66 -2.69 2.75
CA ASN A 386 -14.82 -1.83 3.03
C ASN A 386 -15.87 -1.89 1.91
N THR A 387 -15.42 -1.93 0.64
CA THR A 387 -16.33 -2.06 -0.52
C THR A 387 -17.09 -3.38 -0.48
N LEU A 388 -16.38 -4.50 -0.19
CA LEU A 388 -17.02 -5.82 -0.08
C LEU A 388 -17.98 -5.90 1.12
N VAL A 389 -17.63 -5.31 2.27
CA VAL A 389 -18.51 -5.26 3.45
C VAL A 389 -19.74 -4.39 3.19
N ALA A 390 -19.59 -3.24 2.54
CA ALA A 390 -20.72 -2.38 2.20
C ALA A 390 -21.71 -3.10 1.29
N GLU A 391 -21.21 -3.84 0.29
CA GLU A 391 -22.05 -4.66 -0.59
C GLU A 391 -22.76 -5.79 0.18
N LEU A 392 -22.05 -6.54 1.04
CA LEU A 392 -22.66 -7.61 1.85
C LEU A 392 -23.80 -7.09 2.72
N ILE A 393 -23.58 -5.98 3.43
CA ILE A 393 -24.59 -5.40 4.30
C ILE A 393 -25.78 -4.87 3.49
N THR A 394 -25.52 -4.22 2.35
CA THR A 394 -26.57 -3.72 1.47
C THR A 394 -27.47 -4.85 0.94
N GLN A 395 -26.87 -5.94 0.50
CA GLN A 395 -27.61 -7.09 -0.03
C GLN A 395 -28.41 -7.81 1.05
N GLU A 396 -27.82 -7.98 2.25
CA GLU A 396 -28.51 -8.61 3.38
C GLU A 396 -29.71 -7.78 3.85
N LEU A 397 -29.56 -6.45 3.93
CA LEU A 397 -30.67 -5.56 4.29
C LEU A 397 -31.77 -5.53 3.22
N ALA A 398 -31.42 -5.78 1.97
CA ALA A 398 -32.38 -5.97 0.87
C ALA A 398 -33.05 -7.36 0.88
N GLY A 399 -32.68 -8.27 1.81
CA GLY A 399 -33.24 -9.61 1.94
C GLY A 399 -32.62 -10.68 1.05
N ALA A 400 -31.46 -10.40 0.44
CA ALA A 400 -30.75 -11.39 -0.39
C ALA A 400 -30.07 -12.46 0.47
N ASP A 401 -29.98 -13.68 -0.08
CA ASP A 401 -29.11 -14.72 0.48
C ASP A 401 -27.64 -14.36 0.27
N LEU A 402 -26.87 -14.45 1.34
CA LEU A 402 -25.45 -14.11 1.35
C LEU A 402 -24.52 -15.29 1.08
N THR A 403 -25.02 -16.51 1.00
CA THR A 403 -24.17 -17.72 0.98
C THR A 403 -23.10 -17.64 -0.11
N ASP A 404 -23.49 -17.43 -1.34
CA ASP A 404 -22.59 -17.34 -2.49
C ASP A 404 -21.63 -16.16 -2.39
N ARG A 405 -22.11 -14.99 -1.93
CA ARG A 405 -21.27 -13.79 -1.78
C ARG A 405 -20.22 -13.99 -0.69
N VAL A 406 -20.62 -14.52 0.45
CA VAL A 406 -19.70 -14.75 1.58
C VAL A 406 -18.63 -15.77 1.20
N GLU A 407 -18.99 -16.86 0.51
CA GLU A 407 -18.04 -17.85 0.03
C GLU A 407 -17.05 -17.23 -0.95
N PHE A 408 -17.55 -16.53 -1.97
CA PHE A 408 -16.70 -15.92 -3.00
C PHE A 408 -15.84 -14.80 -2.44
N TYR A 409 -16.36 -13.92 -1.58
CA TYR A 409 -15.59 -12.80 -1.02
C TYR A 409 -14.53 -13.27 -0.01
N ASN A 410 -14.76 -14.36 0.73
CA ASN A 410 -13.71 -14.98 1.54
C ASN A 410 -12.58 -15.52 0.66
N TRP A 411 -12.90 -16.22 -0.45
CA TRP A 411 -11.92 -16.66 -1.42
C TRP A 411 -11.17 -15.46 -2.03
N LEU A 412 -11.89 -14.43 -2.51
CA LEU A 412 -11.30 -13.26 -3.13
C LEU A 412 -10.33 -12.55 -2.19
N TYR A 413 -10.77 -12.22 -0.98
CA TYR A 413 -10.00 -11.38 -0.07
C TYR A 413 -8.84 -12.14 0.60
N ARG A 414 -9.06 -13.38 1.00
CA ARG A 414 -8.08 -14.21 1.69
C ARG A 414 -7.20 -15.02 0.74
N ASP A 415 -7.81 -15.78 -0.18
CA ASP A 415 -7.09 -16.79 -0.95
C ASP A 415 -6.51 -16.22 -2.26
N PHE A 416 -7.05 -15.10 -2.75
CA PHE A 416 -6.51 -14.40 -3.91
C PHE A 416 -5.73 -13.15 -3.51
N LEU A 417 -6.37 -12.13 -2.94
CA LEU A 417 -5.71 -10.83 -2.67
C LEU A 417 -4.58 -10.95 -1.65
N TYR A 418 -4.85 -11.58 -0.48
CA TYR A 418 -3.80 -11.72 0.54
C TYR A 418 -2.70 -12.68 0.10
N ASP A 419 -3.04 -13.89 -0.43
CA ASP A 419 -2.02 -14.86 -0.86
C ASP A 419 -1.12 -14.28 -1.95
N THR A 420 -1.69 -13.56 -2.90
CA THR A 420 -0.91 -12.90 -3.95
C THR A 420 -0.01 -11.80 -3.41
N ALA A 421 -0.54 -10.96 -2.52
CA ALA A 421 0.22 -9.86 -1.92
C ALA A 421 1.35 -10.36 -1.01
N ILE A 422 1.09 -11.35 -0.15
CA ILE A 422 2.11 -11.81 0.79
C ILE A 422 3.31 -12.46 0.09
N ARG A 423 3.10 -13.09 -1.06
CA ARG A 423 4.17 -13.71 -1.86
C ARG A 423 5.16 -12.70 -2.44
N ILE A 424 4.72 -11.46 -2.65
CA ILE A 424 5.60 -10.35 -3.07
C ILE A 424 6.73 -10.14 -2.04
N PHE A 425 6.49 -10.47 -0.77
CA PHE A 425 7.38 -10.17 0.34
C PHE A 425 8.02 -11.41 0.95
N GLN A 426 7.31 -12.53 0.94
CA GLN A 426 7.74 -13.76 1.59
C GLN A 426 9.04 -14.29 0.98
N ASP A 427 10.08 -14.42 1.83
CA ASP A 427 11.43 -14.86 1.45
C ASP A 427 12.12 -14.01 0.37
N GLN A 428 11.67 -12.76 0.18
CA GLN A 428 12.22 -11.82 -0.82
C GLN A 428 13.26 -10.84 -0.23
N TYR A 429 13.39 -10.77 1.08
CA TYR A 429 14.28 -9.81 1.74
C TYR A 429 15.77 -9.98 1.40
N PRO A 430 16.31 -11.20 1.25
CA PRO A 430 17.72 -11.38 0.82
C PRO A 430 18.02 -10.71 -0.52
N LEU A 431 17.11 -10.78 -1.49
CA LEU A 431 17.32 -10.22 -2.84
C LEU A 431 17.26 -8.69 -2.89
N MET A 432 16.82 -8.01 -1.82
CA MET A 432 16.85 -6.54 -1.74
C MET A 432 18.27 -5.98 -1.79
N GLY A 433 19.28 -6.82 -1.50
CA GLY A 433 20.69 -6.53 -1.69
C GLY A 433 21.19 -6.63 -3.14
N ASN A 434 20.35 -7.13 -4.06
CA ASN A 434 20.70 -7.33 -5.47
C ASN A 434 19.94 -6.33 -6.34
N ALA A 435 20.61 -5.26 -6.73
CA ALA A 435 20.00 -4.16 -7.49
C ALA A 435 19.36 -4.62 -8.81
N GLN A 436 20.00 -5.52 -9.54
CA GLN A 436 19.53 -6.00 -10.84
C GLN A 436 18.22 -6.80 -10.67
N VAL A 437 18.19 -7.75 -9.75
CA VAL A 437 17.02 -8.57 -9.49
C VAL A 437 15.88 -7.74 -8.93
N PHE A 438 16.18 -6.83 -7.98
CA PHE A 438 15.14 -6.00 -7.38
C PHE A 438 14.49 -5.03 -8.38
N VAL A 439 15.24 -4.44 -9.32
CA VAL A 439 14.68 -3.57 -10.36
C VAL A 439 13.69 -4.35 -11.25
N ALA A 440 14.07 -5.56 -11.68
CA ALA A 440 13.18 -6.42 -12.47
C ALA A 440 11.93 -6.82 -11.67
N LYS A 441 12.12 -7.20 -10.40
CA LYS A 441 11.03 -7.53 -9.49
C LYS A 441 10.08 -6.34 -9.27
N ALA A 442 10.59 -5.16 -8.99
CA ALA A 442 9.77 -3.97 -8.78
C ALA A 442 8.94 -3.61 -10.03
N LEU A 443 9.54 -3.72 -11.22
CA LEU A 443 8.82 -3.57 -12.48
C LEU A 443 7.68 -4.58 -12.60
N TRP A 444 7.96 -5.86 -12.29
CA TRP A 444 6.97 -6.93 -12.33
C TRP A 444 5.82 -6.67 -11.37
N ASP A 445 6.12 -6.34 -10.10
CA ASP A 445 5.13 -6.12 -9.06
C ASP A 445 4.20 -4.93 -9.41
N ILE A 446 4.77 -3.85 -9.95
CA ILE A 446 4.01 -2.69 -10.44
C ILE A 446 3.14 -3.06 -11.65
N ALA A 447 3.71 -3.76 -12.63
CA ALA A 447 2.97 -4.19 -13.82
C ALA A 447 1.81 -5.12 -13.44
N TRP A 448 2.04 -6.05 -12.50
CA TRP A 448 1.01 -6.95 -12.00
C TRP A 448 -0.15 -6.19 -11.36
N TYR A 449 0.13 -5.22 -10.49
CA TYR A 449 -0.88 -4.39 -9.82
C TYR A 449 -1.78 -3.67 -10.83
N TRP A 450 -1.18 -3.01 -11.80
CA TRP A 450 -1.89 -2.25 -12.82
C TRP A 450 -2.56 -3.12 -13.90
N ALA A 451 -2.10 -4.34 -14.10
CA ALA A 451 -2.70 -5.29 -15.05
C ALA A 451 -3.89 -6.06 -14.46
N THR A 452 -4.02 -6.13 -13.12
CA THR A 452 -4.99 -7.01 -12.45
C THR A 452 -5.98 -6.24 -11.59
N ILE A 453 -5.59 -5.97 -10.34
CA ILE A 453 -6.52 -5.46 -9.33
C ILE A 453 -6.87 -3.98 -9.55
N GLY A 454 -5.95 -3.19 -10.11
CA GLY A 454 -6.21 -1.80 -10.45
C GLY A 454 -7.43 -1.63 -11.36
N PRO A 455 -7.45 -2.22 -12.58
CA PRO A 455 -8.61 -2.12 -13.48
C PRO A 455 -9.92 -2.59 -12.85
N ILE A 456 -9.89 -3.68 -12.08
CA ILE A 456 -11.10 -4.21 -11.43
C ILE A 456 -11.67 -3.19 -10.43
N PHE A 457 -10.82 -2.55 -9.63
CA PHE A 457 -11.25 -1.59 -8.62
C PHE A 457 -11.70 -0.26 -9.23
N PHE A 458 -10.91 0.30 -10.16
CA PHE A 458 -11.22 1.60 -10.77
C PHE A 458 -12.46 1.59 -11.66
N HIS A 459 -12.84 0.43 -12.21
CA HIS A 459 -14.11 0.24 -12.92
C HIS A 459 -15.25 -0.23 -12.00
N GLU A 460 -15.07 -0.14 -10.67
CA GLU A 460 -16.09 -0.45 -9.65
C GLU A 460 -16.66 -1.88 -9.75
N ARG A 461 -15.82 -2.86 -10.15
CA ARG A 461 -16.27 -4.25 -10.38
C ARG A 461 -15.91 -5.21 -9.26
N ILE A 462 -15.15 -4.80 -8.26
CA ILE A 462 -14.66 -5.71 -7.21
C ILE A 462 -15.79 -6.33 -6.38
N ALA A 463 -16.91 -5.64 -6.22
CA ALA A 463 -18.09 -6.12 -5.51
C ALA A 463 -19.19 -6.68 -6.44
N ASP A 464 -19.02 -6.64 -7.75
CA ASP A 464 -19.91 -7.25 -8.74
C ASP A 464 -19.70 -8.77 -8.77
N LEU A 465 -20.51 -9.51 -8.02
CA LEU A 465 -20.33 -10.95 -7.83
C LEU A 465 -20.31 -11.74 -9.14
N GLU A 466 -21.23 -11.42 -10.06
CA GLU A 466 -21.35 -12.16 -11.33
C GLU A 466 -20.15 -11.89 -12.24
N PHE A 467 -19.73 -10.63 -12.33
CA PHE A 467 -18.51 -10.27 -13.04
C PHE A 467 -17.30 -10.97 -12.44
N MET A 468 -17.11 -10.89 -11.12
CA MET A 468 -15.96 -11.47 -10.43
C MET A 468 -15.92 -13.00 -10.55
N LYS A 469 -17.08 -13.68 -10.48
CA LYS A 469 -17.18 -15.12 -10.76
C LYS A 469 -16.75 -15.43 -12.20
N SER A 470 -17.17 -14.61 -13.16
CA SER A 470 -16.86 -14.81 -14.57
C SER A 470 -15.37 -14.70 -14.91
N ILE A 471 -14.63 -13.88 -14.14
CA ILE A 471 -13.17 -13.69 -14.32
C ILE A 471 -12.32 -14.55 -13.37
N LYS A 472 -12.94 -15.35 -12.50
CA LYS A 472 -12.20 -16.19 -11.53
C LYS A 472 -11.10 -17.05 -12.18
N PRO A 473 -11.31 -17.69 -13.35
CA PRO A 473 -10.23 -18.42 -14.03
C PRO A 473 -9.05 -17.53 -14.42
N ILE A 474 -9.32 -16.29 -14.84
CA ILE A 474 -8.29 -15.29 -15.16
C ILE A 474 -7.50 -14.91 -13.91
N LEU A 475 -8.19 -14.68 -12.79
CA LEU A 475 -7.55 -14.36 -11.50
C LEU A 475 -6.65 -15.48 -11.01
N ILE A 476 -7.08 -16.73 -11.12
CA ILE A 476 -6.26 -17.92 -10.78
C ILE A 476 -5.00 -17.95 -11.65
N HIS A 477 -5.12 -17.64 -12.93
CA HIS A 477 -3.98 -17.58 -13.84
C HIS A 477 -2.99 -16.48 -13.43
N PHE A 478 -3.46 -15.28 -13.12
CA PHE A 478 -2.63 -14.21 -12.57
C PHE A 478 -1.92 -14.63 -11.28
N GLN A 479 -2.61 -15.33 -10.38
CA GLN A 479 -2.04 -15.81 -9.11
C GLN A 479 -0.92 -16.83 -9.35
N ASP A 480 -1.11 -17.77 -10.26
CA ASP A 480 -0.10 -18.77 -10.63
C ASP A 480 1.13 -18.11 -11.25
N LEU A 481 0.91 -17.16 -12.16
CA LEU A 481 1.99 -16.42 -12.80
C LEU A 481 2.79 -15.61 -11.79
N GLN A 482 2.09 -14.93 -10.86
CA GLN A 482 2.72 -14.20 -9.76
C GLN A 482 3.60 -15.11 -8.90
N ARG A 483 3.09 -16.28 -8.51
CA ARG A 483 3.84 -17.25 -7.72
C ARG A 483 5.14 -17.66 -8.41
N LYS A 484 5.07 -18.04 -9.67
CA LYS A 484 6.23 -18.47 -10.46
C LYS A 484 7.26 -17.37 -10.65
N MET A 485 6.81 -16.14 -10.85
CA MET A 485 7.73 -15.01 -10.98
C MET A 485 8.43 -14.68 -9.67
N GLN A 486 7.75 -14.76 -8.52
CA GLN A 486 8.39 -14.56 -7.23
C GLN A 486 9.42 -15.69 -6.93
N ASP A 487 9.13 -16.94 -7.31
CA ASP A 487 10.08 -18.05 -7.24
C ASP A 487 11.29 -17.82 -8.16
N PHE A 488 11.05 -17.34 -9.38
CA PHE A 488 12.10 -16.99 -10.35
C PHE A 488 13.03 -15.90 -9.81
N PHE A 489 12.53 -14.83 -9.21
CA PHE A 489 13.40 -13.77 -8.67
C PHE A 489 14.31 -14.28 -7.55
N ARG A 490 13.82 -15.17 -6.67
CA ARG A 490 14.65 -15.82 -5.64
C ARG A 490 15.74 -16.68 -6.27
N ALA A 491 15.37 -17.53 -7.22
CA ALA A 491 16.33 -18.41 -7.91
C ALA A 491 17.37 -17.60 -8.70
N TRP A 492 16.99 -16.48 -9.27
CA TRP A 492 17.91 -15.59 -9.96
C TRP A 492 18.90 -14.93 -8.98
N ASP A 493 18.44 -14.43 -7.83
CA ASP A 493 19.31 -13.89 -6.80
C ASP A 493 20.31 -14.93 -6.29
N GLU A 494 19.85 -16.15 -5.99
CA GLU A 494 20.71 -17.26 -5.55
C GLU A 494 21.76 -17.67 -6.60
N ALA A 495 21.44 -17.55 -7.88
CA ALA A 495 22.36 -17.84 -8.99
C ALA A 495 23.34 -16.69 -9.29
N THR A 496 23.11 -15.50 -8.75
CA THR A 496 23.99 -14.34 -8.97
C THR A 496 25.20 -14.42 -8.04
N ILE A 497 26.37 -14.64 -8.62
CA ILE A 497 27.62 -14.87 -7.86
C ILE A 497 28.33 -13.55 -7.51
N ASP A 498 28.19 -12.55 -8.35
CA ASP A 498 28.88 -11.25 -8.21
C ASP A 498 27.92 -10.14 -7.78
N GLU A 499 28.37 -9.30 -6.84
CA GLU A 499 27.70 -8.04 -6.52
C GLU A 499 27.77 -7.10 -7.73
N VAL A 500 26.61 -6.79 -8.31
CA VAL A 500 26.52 -5.85 -9.42
C VAL A 500 26.30 -4.45 -8.86
N TYR A 501 27.34 -3.66 -8.82
CA TYR A 501 27.25 -2.24 -8.50
C TYR A 501 27.09 -1.43 -9.78
N CYS A 502 26.02 -0.63 -9.85
CA CYS A 502 25.91 0.37 -10.91
C CYS A 502 25.31 1.66 -10.33
N ASP A 503 25.74 2.79 -10.86
CA ASP A 503 25.25 4.13 -10.55
C ASP A 503 24.18 4.54 -11.57
N ALA A 504 23.11 3.77 -11.67
CA ALA A 504 22.06 4.00 -12.63
C ALA A 504 20.82 4.65 -11.99
N TYR A 505 20.13 5.43 -12.82
CA TYR A 505 18.78 5.89 -12.53
C TYR A 505 17.79 5.19 -13.46
N VAL A 506 16.81 4.49 -12.87
CA VAL A 506 15.82 3.72 -13.60
C VAL A 506 14.45 4.36 -13.44
N ASP A 507 13.91 4.87 -14.54
CA ASP A 507 12.56 5.41 -14.61
C ASP A 507 11.61 4.38 -15.20
N LEU A 508 10.85 3.71 -14.35
CA LEU A 508 9.86 2.71 -14.78
C LEU A 508 8.76 3.30 -15.67
N THR A 509 8.50 4.59 -15.56
CA THR A 509 7.45 5.26 -16.36
C THR A 509 7.84 5.39 -17.84
N LYS A 510 9.11 5.22 -18.16
CA LYS A 510 9.61 5.21 -19.56
C LYS A 510 9.51 3.85 -20.25
N ILE A 511 9.03 2.83 -19.55
CA ILE A 511 8.85 1.51 -20.14
C ILE A 511 7.54 1.50 -20.92
N PRO A 512 7.58 1.31 -22.26
CA PRO A 512 6.43 1.58 -23.12
C PRO A 512 5.19 0.74 -22.80
N PHE A 513 5.36 -0.53 -22.41
CA PHE A 513 4.21 -1.40 -22.10
C PHE A 513 3.50 -1.01 -20.79
N LEU A 514 4.21 -0.38 -19.86
CA LEU A 514 3.65 0.03 -18.58
C LEU A 514 2.76 1.28 -18.71
N TYR A 515 3.07 2.15 -19.69
CA TYR A 515 2.33 3.40 -19.90
C TYR A 515 0.82 3.18 -20.12
N PRO A 516 0.36 2.29 -21.02
CA PRO A 516 -1.07 2.03 -21.17
C PRO A 516 -1.74 1.53 -19.91
N LEU A 517 -1.12 0.61 -19.18
CA LEU A 517 -1.65 0.06 -17.93
C LEU A 517 -1.91 1.17 -16.90
N VAL A 518 -0.95 2.07 -16.74
CA VAL A 518 -0.98 3.12 -15.70
C VAL A 518 -1.82 4.34 -16.10
N HIS A 519 -1.85 4.69 -17.39
CA HIS A 519 -2.39 5.97 -17.86
C HIS A 519 -3.67 5.89 -18.68
N LEU A 520 -3.93 4.79 -19.36
CA LEU A 520 -5.04 4.72 -20.33
C LEU A 520 -6.17 3.81 -19.83
N GLU A 521 -5.86 2.73 -19.15
CA GLU A 521 -6.84 1.71 -18.81
C GLU A 521 -7.77 2.11 -17.66
N MET A 522 -7.32 3.01 -16.79
CA MET A 522 -8.09 3.43 -15.62
C MET A 522 -9.32 4.27 -15.95
N ASP A 523 -9.22 5.11 -16.99
CA ASP A 523 -10.29 6.03 -17.43
C ASP A 523 -11.02 5.54 -18.68
N ALA A 524 -10.73 4.30 -19.14
CA ALA A 524 -11.26 3.80 -20.41
C ALA A 524 -12.77 3.54 -20.42
N GLY A 525 -13.42 3.53 -19.25
CA GLY A 525 -14.87 3.34 -19.13
C GLY A 525 -15.35 1.96 -19.62
N TYR A 526 -14.55 0.92 -19.42
CA TYR A 526 -14.87 -0.45 -19.86
C TYR A 526 -16.17 -0.96 -19.23
N ASN A 527 -17.06 -1.53 -20.04
CA ASN A 527 -18.13 -2.38 -19.54
C ASN A 527 -17.58 -3.75 -19.08
N ALA A 528 -18.43 -4.60 -18.51
CA ALA A 528 -18.01 -5.89 -17.95
C ALA A 528 -17.31 -6.81 -18.98
N ASP A 529 -17.82 -6.88 -20.22
CA ASP A 529 -17.24 -7.74 -21.27
C ASP A 529 -15.90 -7.20 -21.76
N GLN A 530 -15.81 -5.90 -22.00
CA GLN A 530 -14.57 -5.22 -22.38
C GLN A 530 -13.49 -5.35 -21.32
N LEU A 531 -13.86 -5.20 -20.03
CA LEU A 531 -12.93 -5.37 -18.93
C LEU A 531 -12.43 -6.82 -18.82
N ARG A 532 -13.32 -7.82 -19.06
CA ARG A 532 -12.94 -9.24 -19.08
C ARG A 532 -11.93 -9.54 -20.20
N GLU A 533 -12.20 -9.06 -21.41
CA GLU A 533 -11.28 -9.19 -22.55
C GLU A 533 -9.93 -8.53 -22.23
N LYS A 534 -9.97 -7.32 -21.66
CA LYS A 534 -8.77 -6.59 -21.28
C LYS A 534 -7.93 -7.32 -20.23
N LEU A 535 -8.56 -7.91 -19.21
CA LEU A 535 -7.86 -8.71 -18.20
C LEU A 535 -7.21 -9.96 -18.84
N ALA A 536 -7.86 -10.61 -19.80
CA ALA A 536 -7.27 -11.72 -20.55
C ALA A 536 -6.05 -11.27 -21.40
N ASP A 537 -6.13 -10.09 -22.01
CA ASP A 537 -5.01 -9.47 -22.72
C ASP A 537 -3.85 -9.15 -21.79
N ASN A 538 -4.16 -8.65 -20.58
CA ASN A 538 -3.16 -8.31 -19.57
C ASN A 538 -2.43 -9.56 -19.04
N VAL A 539 -3.11 -10.72 -18.93
CA VAL A 539 -2.42 -12.01 -18.66
C VAL A 539 -1.37 -12.27 -19.74
N SER A 540 -1.75 -12.19 -21.02
CA SER A 540 -0.82 -12.44 -22.13
C SER A 540 0.34 -11.44 -22.16
N LEU A 541 0.10 -10.19 -21.73
CA LEU A 541 1.15 -9.18 -21.57
C LEU A 541 2.14 -9.58 -20.48
N LEU A 542 1.65 -9.97 -19.30
CA LEU A 542 2.52 -10.36 -18.19
C LEU A 542 3.28 -11.66 -18.48
N GLU A 543 2.69 -12.63 -19.18
CA GLU A 543 3.41 -13.81 -19.66
C GLU A 543 4.61 -13.42 -20.55
N ALA A 544 4.41 -12.48 -21.48
CA ALA A 544 5.49 -11.99 -22.33
C ALA A 544 6.57 -11.25 -21.54
N VAL A 545 6.18 -10.41 -20.59
CA VAL A 545 7.11 -9.69 -19.69
C VAL A 545 7.93 -10.69 -18.88
N GLY A 546 7.30 -11.67 -18.25
CA GLY A 546 7.99 -12.71 -17.48
C GLY A 546 8.97 -13.54 -18.33
N ALA A 547 8.57 -13.92 -19.54
CA ALA A 547 9.45 -14.65 -20.48
C ALA A 547 10.69 -13.84 -20.87
N GLU A 548 10.53 -12.53 -21.13
CA GLU A 548 11.66 -11.64 -21.44
C GLU A 548 12.58 -11.43 -20.22
N MET A 549 12.02 -11.31 -19.01
CA MET A 549 12.81 -11.24 -17.77
C MET A 549 13.64 -12.52 -17.59
N TYR A 550 13.03 -13.69 -17.79
CA TYR A 550 13.73 -14.96 -17.70
C TYR A 550 14.86 -15.06 -18.75
N ARG A 551 14.60 -14.63 -19.99
CA ARG A 551 15.60 -14.59 -21.05
C ARG A 551 16.77 -13.67 -20.69
N GLY A 552 16.47 -12.51 -20.13
CA GLY A 552 17.49 -11.56 -19.68
C GLY A 552 18.40 -12.13 -18.58
N ALA A 553 17.80 -12.87 -17.64
CA ALA A 553 18.53 -13.47 -16.53
C ALA A 553 19.44 -14.64 -16.96
N TYR A 554 18.94 -15.53 -17.82
CA TYR A 554 19.61 -16.80 -18.13
C TYR A 554 20.10 -16.92 -19.57
N GLY A 555 19.91 -15.91 -20.42
CA GLY A 555 20.28 -15.96 -21.85
C GLY A 555 19.43 -16.91 -22.69
N ALA A 556 18.41 -17.55 -22.10
CA ALA A 556 17.56 -18.55 -22.75
C ALA A 556 16.09 -18.38 -22.29
N LEU A 557 15.17 -18.96 -23.02
CA LEU A 557 13.76 -19.01 -22.59
C LEU A 557 13.51 -20.15 -21.59
N PRO A 558 12.48 -20.04 -20.74
CA PRO A 558 12.15 -21.09 -19.79
C PRO A 558 11.83 -22.40 -20.51
N THR A 559 12.34 -23.51 -19.97
CA THR A 559 12.10 -24.87 -20.53
C THR A 559 10.75 -25.42 -20.07
N GLU A 560 10.13 -24.83 -19.05
CA GLU A 560 8.81 -25.19 -18.54
C GLU A 560 7.83 -24.02 -18.70
N PRO A 561 6.51 -24.30 -18.82
CA PRO A 561 5.52 -23.24 -18.92
C PRO A 561 5.52 -22.34 -17.68
N MET A 562 5.49 -21.03 -17.90
CA MET A 562 5.41 -20.04 -16.81
C MET A 562 4.04 -20.01 -16.11
N THR A 563 3.06 -20.79 -16.59
CA THR A 563 1.74 -20.89 -16.00
C THR A 563 1.24 -22.33 -15.98
N SER A 564 0.28 -22.61 -15.11
CA SER A 564 -0.43 -23.90 -15.04
C SER A 564 -1.48 -24.07 -16.14
N SER A 565 -1.53 -23.18 -17.11
CA SER A 565 -2.53 -23.19 -18.20
C SER A 565 -2.45 -24.40 -19.14
N GLY A 566 -1.47 -25.28 -18.93
CA GLY A 566 -1.24 -26.45 -19.80
C GLY A 566 -0.68 -26.11 -21.18
N LEU A 567 -0.39 -24.84 -21.45
CA LEU A 567 0.25 -24.41 -22.69
C LEU A 567 1.71 -24.84 -22.71
N THR A 568 2.13 -25.37 -23.84
CA THR A 568 3.54 -25.75 -24.05
C THR A 568 4.42 -24.49 -24.11
N VAL A 569 5.72 -24.67 -23.84
CA VAL A 569 6.73 -23.59 -24.01
C VAL A 569 6.64 -22.99 -25.41
N SER A 570 6.35 -23.78 -26.43
CA SER A 570 6.20 -23.32 -27.83
C SER A 570 5.03 -22.34 -27.98
N GLU A 571 3.89 -22.64 -27.34
CA GLU A 571 2.69 -21.74 -27.38
C GLU A 571 2.90 -20.46 -26.60
N HIS A 572 3.61 -20.49 -25.45
CA HIS A 572 4.03 -19.29 -24.74
C HIS A 572 4.98 -18.45 -25.58
N LEU A 573 5.93 -19.08 -26.27
CA LEU A 573 6.84 -18.40 -27.17
C LEU A 573 6.13 -17.76 -28.36
N GLU A 574 5.13 -18.45 -28.93
CA GLU A 574 4.32 -17.89 -30.00
C GLU A 574 3.48 -16.70 -29.53
N ARG A 575 2.91 -16.77 -28.31
CA ARG A 575 2.19 -15.64 -27.72
C ARG A 575 3.14 -14.48 -27.39
N ALA A 576 4.29 -14.75 -26.78
CA ALA A 576 5.33 -13.75 -26.53
C ALA A 576 5.89 -13.15 -27.84
N ALA A 577 6.05 -13.98 -28.90
CA ALA A 577 6.48 -13.52 -30.22
C ALA A 577 5.44 -12.63 -30.93
N LYS A 578 4.14 -12.89 -30.70
CA LYS A 578 3.05 -12.01 -31.19
C LYS A 578 3.05 -10.64 -30.49
N ARG A 579 3.65 -10.54 -29.32
CA ARG A 579 3.88 -9.28 -28.60
C ARG A 579 5.30 -8.75 -28.83
N ALA A 580 5.65 -8.56 -30.08
CA ALA A 580 6.90 -7.92 -30.48
C ALA A 580 7.10 -6.51 -29.85
N ASP A 581 5.99 -5.89 -29.39
CA ASP A 581 5.98 -4.63 -28.66
C ASP A 581 6.70 -4.69 -27.30
N VAL A 582 6.73 -5.86 -26.64
CA VAL A 582 7.47 -6.06 -25.36
C VAL A 582 8.93 -6.45 -25.62
N ARG A 583 9.21 -7.09 -26.74
CA ARG A 583 10.54 -7.55 -27.12
C ARG A 583 11.51 -6.38 -27.26
N GLY A 584 12.58 -6.39 -26.52
CA GLY A 584 13.58 -5.31 -26.54
C GLY A 584 13.27 -4.11 -25.67
N GLN A 585 12.03 -3.94 -25.14
CA GLN A 585 11.73 -2.84 -24.21
C GLN A 585 12.45 -3.04 -22.86
N LEU A 586 12.61 -4.29 -22.44
CA LEU A 586 13.30 -4.66 -21.20
C LEU A 586 14.83 -4.70 -21.36
N HIS A 587 15.33 -4.71 -22.59
CA HIS A 587 16.77 -4.74 -22.84
C HIS A 587 17.52 -3.54 -22.23
N ARG A 588 16.84 -2.41 -22.08
CA ARG A 588 17.38 -1.17 -21.47
C ARG A 588 17.38 -1.21 -19.94
N LEU A 589 16.72 -2.18 -19.33
CA LEU A 589 16.71 -2.40 -17.87
C LEU A 589 17.90 -3.23 -17.41
N TRP A 590 18.47 -4.01 -18.34
CA TRP A 590 19.66 -4.80 -18.07
C TRP A 590 20.84 -3.83 -18.11
N PHE A 591 21.35 -3.49 -16.97
CA PHE A 591 22.48 -2.61 -16.71
C PHE A 591 23.74 -2.99 -17.51
N VAL A 592 23.80 -2.66 -18.78
CA VAL A 592 24.95 -2.99 -19.64
C VAL A 592 25.30 -1.84 -20.59
N PRO A 593 25.70 -0.64 -20.12
CA PRO A 593 26.54 0.20 -20.95
C PRO A 593 28.00 -0.27 -20.96
N GLU A 594 28.52 -0.81 -19.84
CA GLU A 594 29.96 -1.13 -19.73
C GLU A 594 30.32 -2.57 -20.15
N ARG A 595 29.40 -3.54 -20.05
CA ARG A 595 29.66 -4.91 -20.51
C ARG A 595 29.69 -5.02 -22.03
N GLU A 596 28.89 -4.25 -22.76
CA GLU A 596 28.99 -4.22 -24.24
C GLU A 596 30.30 -3.61 -24.70
N ALA A 597 30.79 -2.56 -24.02
CA ALA A 597 32.11 -1.99 -24.32
C ALA A 597 33.24 -2.97 -23.99
N ALA A 598 33.21 -3.62 -22.82
CA ALA A 598 34.24 -4.57 -22.40
C ALA A 598 34.21 -5.88 -23.24
N MET A 599 33.03 -6.32 -23.71
CA MET A 599 32.94 -7.48 -24.62
C MET A 599 33.31 -7.12 -26.06
N ALA A 600 33.10 -5.87 -26.50
CA ALA A 600 33.52 -5.41 -27.81
C ALA A 600 35.06 -5.16 -27.89
N GLU A 601 35.72 -4.90 -26.77
CA GLU A 601 37.18 -4.84 -26.69
C GLU A 601 37.85 -6.23 -26.51
N ALA A 602 37.09 -7.26 -26.16
CA ALA A 602 37.57 -8.64 -25.96
C ALA A 602 37.36 -9.55 -27.18
N VAL A 603 36.77 -9.05 -28.27
CA VAL A 603 36.63 -9.70 -29.58
C VAL A 603 37.45 -8.94 -30.62
#